data_7efb97b5781101de7acd5d644d98f245
#
_entry.id   7efb97b5781101de7acd5d644d98f245
#
_cell.length_a   1.000
_cell.length_b   1.000
_cell.length_c   1.000
_cell.angle_alpha   90.00
_cell.angle_beta   90.00
_cell.angle_gamma   90.00
#
_symmetry.space_group_name_H-M   'P 1'
#
loop_
_entity.id
_entity.type
_entity.pdbx_description
1 polymer ?
#
loop_
_entity_poly.entity_id
_entity_poly.type
_entity_poly.pdbx_seq_one_letter_code
_entity_poly.pdbx_strand_id
1 'polypeptide(L)'
;MDASATFAGEQLSVPERVVVATAAGIFQPLPPETVTAEGEIVMTGQSIGTIESGGMSTEVPSRFTGFLMGMLAHAGERVRPGQPVAWLRTMGVM
;
A
#
# COMPACT_ATOMS: atom_id res chain seq x y z
N MET A 1 19.53 24.38 -6.82
CA MET A 1 19.32 24.22 -6.76
C MET A 1 19.06 24.04 -6.77
N ASP A 2 18.98 23.90 -6.58
CA ASP A 2 18.65 23.62 -6.56
C ASP A 2 18.19 23.29 -6.31
N ALA A 3 18.07 23.30 -6.32
CA ALA A 3 17.57 22.91 -6.10
C ALA A 3 17.23 22.35 -5.87
N SER A 4 17.29 22.27 -5.92
CA SER A 4 17.05 21.71 -5.78
C SER A 4 16.96 21.23 -5.35
N ALA A 5 17.04 21.35 -5.25
CA ALA A 5 16.96 20.87 -4.88
C ALA A 5 16.82 20.53 -4.37
N THR A 6 16.81 20.56 -4.26
CA THR A 6 16.63 20.26 -3.83
C THR A 6 16.41 19.84 -3.46
N PHE A 7 16.29 19.70 -3.34
CA PHE A 7 15.93 19.20 -3.04
C PHE A 7 15.85 18.80 -2.55
N ALA A 8 16.12 18.65 -2.66
CA ALA A 8 15.99 18.19 -2.22
C ALA A 8 15.73 17.84 -1.56
N GLY A 9 15.64 17.80 -1.19
CA GLY A 9 15.34 17.53 -0.50
C GLY A 9 14.77 17.28 -0.07
N GLU A 10 14.48 17.40 -0.02
CA GLU A 10 13.85 17.13 0.28
C GLU A 10 13.36 16.44 0.37
N GLN A 11 13.41 16.40 0.02
CA GLN A 11 12.99 15.57 0.01
C GLN A 11 12.78 14.90 0.84
N LEU A 12 12.92 15.02 1.40
CA LEU A 12 12.77 14.68 2.28
C LEU A 12 11.76 14.48 2.81
N SER A 13 11.65 14.54 2.72
CA SER A 13 10.38 14.79 2.80
C SER A 13 9.54 13.75 3.38
N VAL A 14 8.32 13.70 3.09
CA VAL A 14 7.44 12.70 3.67
C VAL A 14 7.66 11.38 2.95
N PRO A 15 8.13 10.37 3.68
CA PRO A 15 8.34 9.08 3.02
C PRO A 15 7.00 8.42 2.76
N GLU A 16 6.68 8.28 1.51
CA GLU A 16 5.45 7.63 1.09
C GLU A 16 5.79 6.37 0.33
N ARG A 17 5.00 5.34 0.54
CA ARG A 17 5.22 4.04 -0.08
C ARG A 17 3.90 3.50 -0.56
N VAL A 18 3.95 2.73 -1.63
CA VAL A 18 2.77 2.03 -2.11
C VAL A 18 2.89 0.56 -1.81
N VAL A 19 1.76 -0.05 -1.50
CA VAL A 19 1.64 -1.49 -1.44
C VAL A 19 1.13 -1.92 -2.81
N VAL A 20 1.81 -2.89 -3.39
CA VAL A 20 1.49 -3.30 -4.75
C VAL A 20 0.96 -4.72 -4.75
N ALA A 21 0.15 -5.01 -5.75
CA ALA A 21 -0.38 -6.34 -5.95
C ALA A 21 0.77 -7.30 -6.25
N THR A 22 0.69 -8.49 -5.68
CA THR A 22 1.71 -9.52 -5.86
C THR A 22 1.33 -10.53 -6.94
N ALA A 23 0.12 -10.44 -7.46
CA ALA A 23 -0.38 -11.36 -8.46
C ALA A 23 -1.45 -10.65 -9.27
N ALA A 24 -1.87 -11.29 -10.36
CA ALA A 24 -2.99 -10.81 -11.15
C ALA A 24 -4.26 -11.45 -10.63
N GLY A 25 -5.36 -10.71 -10.63
CA GLY A 25 -6.65 -11.26 -10.23
C GLY A 25 -7.57 -10.17 -9.72
N ILE A 26 -8.52 -10.57 -8.88
CA ILE A 26 -9.54 -9.67 -8.36
C ILE A 26 -9.14 -9.30 -6.93
N PHE A 27 -9.01 -8.01 -6.68
CA PHE A 27 -8.58 -7.52 -5.39
C PHE A 27 -9.76 -7.38 -4.45
N GLN A 28 -9.57 -7.84 -3.20
CA GLN A 28 -10.56 -7.67 -2.14
C GLN A 28 -9.81 -7.13 -0.92
N PRO A 29 -10.08 -5.89 -0.53
CA PRO A 29 -9.47 -5.36 0.68
C PRO A 29 -10.04 -6.05 1.91
N LEU A 30 -9.25 -6.08 2.98
CA LEU A 30 -9.76 -6.56 4.25
C LEU A 30 -10.83 -5.60 4.76
N PRO A 31 -11.72 -6.08 5.63
CA PRO A 31 -12.77 -5.21 6.18
C PRO A 31 -12.16 -4.01 6.91
N PRO A 32 -12.84 -2.87 6.87
CA PRO A 32 -12.30 -1.65 7.48
C PRO A 32 -11.98 -1.79 8.96
N GLU A 33 -12.69 -2.64 9.67
CA GLU A 33 -12.44 -2.81 11.09
C GLU A 33 -11.13 -3.52 11.37
N THR A 34 -10.44 -4.00 10.34
CA THR A 34 -9.16 -4.65 10.54
C THR A 34 -8.01 -3.74 10.14
N VAL A 35 -7.85 -3.43 8.85
CA VAL A 35 -6.63 -2.75 8.43
C VAL A 35 -6.82 -1.78 7.29
N THR A 36 -8.02 -1.69 6.71
CA THR A 36 -8.19 -0.86 5.51
C THR A 36 -8.85 0.47 5.77
N ALA A 37 -9.07 0.84 7.03
CA ALA A 37 -9.56 2.18 7.35
C ALA A 37 -8.41 3.18 7.30
N GLU A 38 -8.67 4.34 6.71
CA GLU A 38 -7.64 5.37 6.62
C GLU A 38 -7.19 5.78 8.00
N GLY A 39 -5.89 6.01 8.13
CA GLY A 39 -5.29 6.37 9.40
C GLY A 39 -4.88 5.20 10.26
N GLU A 40 -5.23 4.00 9.86
CA GLU A 40 -4.80 2.81 10.59
C GLU A 40 -3.32 2.58 10.41
N ILE A 41 -2.68 2.04 11.44
CA ILE A 41 -1.29 1.65 11.33
C ILE A 41 -1.23 0.27 10.70
N VAL A 42 -0.42 0.16 9.66
CA VAL A 42 -0.17 -1.10 8.96
C VAL A 42 1.27 -1.48 9.25
N MET A 43 1.46 -2.71 9.72
CA MET A 43 2.78 -3.21 10.05
C MET A 43 3.35 -3.98 8.87
N THR A 44 4.67 -3.97 8.75
CA THR A 44 5.34 -4.78 7.74
C THR A 44 4.91 -6.23 7.87
N GLY A 45 4.51 -6.84 6.76
CA GLY A 45 4.05 -8.23 6.73
C GLY A 45 2.55 -8.38 6.93
N GLN A 46 1.88 -7.32 7.36
CA GLN A 46 0.45 -7.38 7.58
C GLN A 46 -0.28 -7.37 6.25
N SER A 47 -1.25 -8.25 6.10
CA SER A 47 -2.03 -8.32 4.87
C SER A 47 -3.04 -7.19 4.83
N ILE A 48 -3.16 -6.53 3.68
CA ILE A 48 -4.18 -5.48 3.49
C ILE A 48 -5.31 -5.95 2.61
N GLY A 49 -5.23 -7.15 2.08
CA GLY A 49 -6.28 -7.67 1.22
C GLY A 49 -5.84 -8.96 0.59
N THR A 50 -6.66 -9.44 -0.32
CA THR A 50 -6.38 -10.66 -1.05
C THR A 50 -6.60 -10.43 -2.54
N ILE A 51 -5.97 -11.27 -3.35
CA ILE A 51 -6.18 -11.29 -4.79
C ILE A 51 -6.63 -12.69 -5.15
N GLU A 52 -7.77 -12.79 -5.82
CA GLU A 52 -8.34 -14.08 -6.18
C GLU A 52 -8.19 -14.32 -7.65
N SER A 53 -7.75 -15.51 -7.99
CA SER A 53 -7.54 -15.90 -9.37
C SER A 53 -7.67 -17.42 -9.47
N GLY A 54 -8.58 -17.89 -10.31
CA GLY A 54 -8.72 -19.31 -10.58
C GLY A 54 -9.00 -20.15 -9.34
N GLY A 55 -9.77 -19.62 -8.41
CA GLY A 55 -10.10 -20.33 -7.18
C GLY A 55 -9.06 -20.24 -6.10
N MET A 56 -7.96 -19.54 -6.35
CA MET A 56 -6.90 -19.35 -5.35
C MET A 56 -6.94 -17.94 -4.83
N SER A 57 -6.58 -17.80 -3.55
CA SER A 57 -6.57 -16.51 -2.88
C SER A 57 -5.14 -16.26 -2.40
N THR A 58 -4.58 -15.12 -2.78
CA THR A 58 -3.23 -14.74 -2.43
C THR A 58 -3.29 -13.47 -1.60
N GLU A 59 -2.59 -13.45 -0.47
CA GLU A 59 -2.58 -12.27 0.37
C GLU A 59 -1.66 -11.20 -0.20
N VAL A 60 -1.99 -9.95 0.11
CA VAL A 60 -1.19 -8.80 -0.30
C VAL A 60 -0.60 -8.19 0.96
N PRO A 61 0.62 -8.58 1.34
CA PRO A 61 1.23 -8.03 2.55
C PRO A 61 1.85 -6.68 2.29
N SER A 62 1.83 -5.85 3.31
CA SER A 62 2.56 -4.60 3.24
C SER A 62 4.04 -4.88 3.46
N ARG A 63 4.88 -4.22 2.68
CA ARG A 63 6.33 -4.29 2.88
C ARG A 63 6.83 -3.22 3.83
N PHE A 64 5.96 -2.32 4.23
CA PHE A 64 6.35 -1.17 5.02
C PHE A 64 5.42 -1.01 6.20
N THR A 65 5.94 -0.44 7.27
CA THR A 65 5.13 -0.02 8.41
C THR A 65 4.81 1.46 8.25
N GLY A 66 3.55 1.82 8.39
CA GLY A 66 3.16 3.21 8.26
C GLY A 66 1.67 3.38 8.46
N PHE A 67 1.23 4.61 8.28
CA PHE A 67 -0.20 4.91 8.34
C PHE A 67 -0.82 4.71 6.97
N LEU A 68 -1.95 4.02 6.96
CA LEU A 68 -2.69 3.84 5.70
C LEU A 68 -3.34 5.18 5.33
N MET A 69 -2.94 5.72 4.19
CA MET A 69 -3.45 7.01 3.74
C MET A 69 -4.61 6.85 2.78
N GLY A 70 -4.67 5.74 2.07
CA GLY A 70 -5.79 5.50 1.18
C GLY A 70 -5.63 4.21 0.42
N MET A 71 -6.78 3.67 0.01
CA MET A 71 -6.80 2.53 -0.89
C MET A 71 -6.82 3.05 -2.31
N LEU A 72 -5.98 2.45 -3.16
CA LEU A 72 -5.88 2.83 -4.56
C LEU A 72 -6.59 1.84 -5.48
N ALA A 73 -6.96 0.68 -4.95
CA ALA A 73 -7.75 -0.31 -5.67
C ALA A 73 -9.02 -0.57 -4.88
N HIS A 74 -10.09 -0.87 -5.58
CA HIS A 74 -11.40 -1.08 -4.99
C HIS A 74 -11.71 -2.56 -4.88
N ALA A 75 -12.65 -2.89 -4.00
CA ALA A 75 -13.16 -4.25 -3.92
C ALA A 75 -13.68 -4.69 -5.28
N GLY A 76 -13.25 -5.86 -5.72
CA GLY A 76 -13.67 -6.39 -7.00
C GLY A 76 -12.92 -5.89 -8.20
N GLU A 77 -11.93 -5.02 -7.99
CA GLU A 77 -11.15 -4.48 -9.11
C GLU A 77 -10.14 -5.52 -9.58
N ARG A 78 -10.00 -5.62 -10.92
CA ARG A 78 -8.97 -6.49 -11.48
C ARG A 78 -7.64 -5.78 -11.44
N VAL A 79 -6.65 -6.44 -10.85
CA VAL A 79 -5.32 -5.85 -10.67
C VAL A 79 -4.28 -6.72 -11.36
N ARG A 80 -3.12 -6.14 -11.58
CA ARG A 80 -1.96 -6.80 -12.18
C ARG A 80 -0.82 -6.78 -11.19
N PRO A 81 0.16 -7.71 -11.34
CA PRO A 81 1.33 -7.67 -10.47
C PRO A 81 2.02 -6.31 -10.57
N GLY A 82 2.37 -5.76 -9.42
CA GLY A 82 3.02 -4.45 -9.35
C GLY A 82 2.07 -3.27 -9.36
N GLN A 83 0.80 -3.49 -9.55
CA GLN A 83 -0.18 -2.39 -9.53
C GLN A 83 -0.35 -1.89 -8.10
N PRO A 84 -0.27 -0.58 -7.86
CA PRO A 84 -0.50 -0.05 -6.52
C PRO A 84 -1.94 -0.29 -6.06
N VAL A 85 -2.09 -0.79 -4.84
CA VAL A 85 -3.41 -1.05 -4.26
C VAL A 85 -3.68 -0.22 -3.03
N ALA A 86 -2.63 0.32 -2.39
CA ALA A 86 -2.78 1.19 -1.23
C ALA A 86 -1.54 2.02 -1.09
N TRP A 87 -1.64 3.13 -0.34
CA TRP A 87 -0.44 3.90 -0.07
C TRP A 87 -0.37 4.26 1.39
N LEU A 88 0.86 4.29 1.88
CA LEU A 88 1.17 4.51 3.28
C LEU A 88 2.08 5.71 3.41
N ARG A 89 1.97 6.38 4.55
CA ARG A 89 2.97 7.34 4.99
C ARG A 89 3.79 6.64 6.06
N THR A 90 5.07 6.37 5.75
CA THR A 90 5.90 5.61 6.67
C THR A 90 6.27 6.48 7.85
N MET A 91 6.75 5.81 8.93
CA MET A 91 7.06 6.50 10.17
C MET A 91 8.33 7.29 10.08
N GLY A 92 9.03 7.13 9.13
CA GLY A 92 10.11 7.98 8.87
C GLY A 92 11.36 7.68 9.59
N VAL A 93 11.94 7.73 9.84
CA VAL A 93 12.84 7.83 10.27
C VAL A 93 13.87 7.97 10.31
N MET A 94 14.17 8.16 10.39
CA MET A 94 14.99 8.35 10.34
C MET A 94 15.79 8.04 10.35
#